data_093b43a27e3c5477ba378c18a445c0a3
#
_entry.id   093b43a27e3c5477ba378c18a445c0a3
#
_cell.length_a   1.000
_cell.length_b   1.000
_cell.length_c   1.000
_cell.angle_alpha   90.00
_cell.angle_beta   90.00
_cell.angle_gamma   90.00
#
_symmetry.space_group_name_H-M   'P 1'
#
loop_
_entity.id
_entity.type
_entity.pdbx_description
1 polymer ?
#
loop_
_entity_poly.entity_id
_entity_poly.type
_entity_poly.pdbx_seq_one_letter_code
_entity_poly.pdbx_strand_id
1 'polypeptide(L)'
;MTMEESTFVRHEPCPSCGSSNNLARYSDGHATCFSGGCSHYEHGDGTIPNHKPATSARTLEMTGVIAAIPDRRINQDTAKRYGVTVEYGVDGTITKHHYPYHDKDTGVATGTKVRIVENKQFYATGSFDNAGLFGQQAFKAGGKYITVVEGEADALAVNEMFDGKWPVVSIRSGAASAAKDIKANLEWLESFDSVVICFDNDKAGQEAARSVLDLFTPNKAKNVTLPMKDAGDMLKARKVQDFVKEWWNAKTYQPDGIVAGNETWDLIIKQSNVKSIDYPWSCLNEYTHGFRPKELVTITSGSGMGKSQIVRELEHYLLGATEDNIGILALEEDIPKTALGIMSIEANKQLHLDKTVTQEEKKGYWDRTLGSGRIYMFDHWG
;
A
#
# COMPACT_ATOMS: atom_id res chain seq x y z
N MET A 1 19.14 -21.58 -40.84
CA MET A 1 17.82 -20.94 -40.86
C MET A 1 17.55 -20.52 -39.45
N THR A 2 17.78 -19.24 -39.13
CA THR A 2 17.44 -18.65 -37.87
C THR A 2 15.92 -18.49 -37.83
N MET A 3 15.24 -19.17 -36.90
CA MET A 3 13.83 -18.92 -36.63
C MET A 3 13.74 -17.47 -36.12
N GLU A 4 13.15 -16.57 -36.90
CA GLU A 4 12.76 -15.28 -36.43
C GLU A 4 11.65 -15.49 -35.37
N GLU A 5 11.88 -14.99 -34.16
CA GLU A 5 10.88 -15.05 -33.09
C GLU A 5 9.66 -14.24 -33.51
N SER A 6 8.50 -14.91 -33.50
CA SER A 6 7.22 -14.30 -33.80
C SER A 6 6.87 -13.23 -32.72
N THR A 7 6.57 -11.99 -33.14
CA THR A 7 6.27 -10.89 -32.28
C THR A 7 4.77 -10.54 -32.27
N PHE A 8 4.25 -10.15 -31.11
CA PHE A 8 2.86 -9.72 -30.97
C PHE A 8 2.56 -8.48 -31.82
N VAL A 9 1.43 -8.48 -32.54
CA VAL A 9 1.01 -7.40 -33.43
C VAL A 9 -0.19 -6.64 -32.87
N ARG A 10 -1.31 -7.32 -32.54
CA ARG A 10 -2.53 -6.70 -32.06
C ARG A 10 -3.49 -7.68 -31.39
N HIS A 11 -4.48 -7.15 -30.70
CA HIS A 11 -5.65 -7.91 -30.25
C HIS A 11 -6.83 -7.75 -31.21
N GLU A 12 -7.62 -8.82 -31.36
CA GLU A 12 -8.80 -8.88 -32.23
C GLU A 12 -9.97 -9.56 -31.50
N PRO A 13 -11.23 -9.38 -31.99
CA PRO A 13 -12.35 -10.17 -31.52
C PRO A 13 -12.13 -11.66 -31.82
N CYS A 14 -12.41 -12.54 -30.86
CA CYS A 14 -12.33 -13.97 -31.07
C CYS A 14 -13.62 -14.52 -31.70
N PRO A 15 -13.54 -15.19 -32.87
CA PRO A 15 -14.72 -15.75 -33.55
C PRO A 15 -15.31 -16.94 -32.81
N SER A 16 -14.56 -17.61 -31.94
CA SER A 16 -15.02 -18.80 -31.21
C SER A 16 -15.76 -18.50 -29.94
N CYS A 17 -15.27 -17.56 -29.11
CA CYS A 17 -15.91 -17.23 -27.82
C CYS A 17 -16.59 -15.86 -27.77
N GLY A 18 -16.54 -15.08 -28.86
CA GLY A 18 -17.18 -13.77 -28.94
C GLY A 18 -16.54 -12.68 -28.09
N SER A 19 -15.39 -12.93 -27.44
CA SER A 19 -14.67 -11.89 -26.71
C SER A 19 -14.22 -10.79 -27.67
N SER A 20 -14.42 -9.53 -27.26
CA SER A 20 -14.18 -8.38 -28.13
C SER A 20 -12.72 -8.08 -28.42
N ASN A 21 -11.76 -8.61 -27.59
CA ASN A 21 -10.35 -8.19 -27.64
C ASN A 21 -9.37 -9.17 -27.00
N ASN A 22 -9.66 -10.49 -27.02
CA ASN A 22 -8.78 -11.48 -26.37
C ASN A 22 -8.09 -12.42 -27.36
N LEU A 23 -8.24 -12.22 -28.66
CA LEU A 23 -7.48 -12.94 -29.69
C LEU A 23 -6.21 -12.14 -30.01
N ALA A 24 -5.06 -12.61 -29.55
CA ALA A 24 -3.78 -11.99 -29.85
C ALA A 24 -3.23 -12.52 -31.18
N ARG A 25 -2.94 -11.63 -32.13
CA ARG A 25 -2.31 -11.95 -33.44
C ARG A 25 -0.84 -11.58 -33.43
N TYR A 26 -0.05 -12.42 -34.09
CA TYR A 26 1.41 -12.35 -34.16
C TYR A 26 1.94 -12.10 -35.56
N SER A 27 3.21 -11.70 -35.69
CA SER A 27 3.84 -11.26 -36.95
C SER A 27 3.95 -12.36 -38.03
N ASP A 28 3.87 -13.62 -37.66
CA ASP A 28 3.85 -14.78 -38.55
C ASP A 28 2.43 -15.21 -38.97
N GLY A 29 1.41 -14.45 -38.59
CA GLY A 29 0.01 -14.69 -38.90
C GLY A 29 -0.74 -15.55 -37.92
N HIS A 30 -0.07 -16.25 -36.99
CA HIS A 30 -0.81 -17.02 -35.99
C HIS A 30 -1.58 -16.15 -35.01
N ALA A 31 -2.65 -16.68 -34.44
CA ALA A 31 -3.40 -16.01 -33.39
C ALA A 31 -3.86 -16.98 -32.30
N THR A 32 -3.82 -16.51 -31.05
CA THR A 32 -4.23 -17.28 -29.87
C THR A 32 -5.20 -16.49 -29.02
N CYS A 33 -6.30 -17.11 -28.60
CA CYS A 33 -7.27 -16.48 -27.71
C CYS A 33 -6.89 -16.74 -26.24
N PHE A 34 -6.81 -15.65 -25.46
CA PHE A 34 -6.50 -15.69 -24.03
C PHE A 34 -7.74 -15.56 -23.13
N SER A 35 -8.96 -15.68 -23.67
CA SER A 35 -10.18 -15.78 -22.87
C SER A 35 -10.20 -17.07 -22.05
N GLY A 36 -10.48 -16.98 -20.76
CA GLY A 36 -10.59 -18.16 -19.90
C GLY A 36 -11.58 -19.19 -20.47
N GLY A 37 -11.10 -20.42 -20.71
CA GLY A 37 -11.89 -21.52 -21.28
C GLY A 37 -12.01 -21.54 -22.82
N CYS A 38 -11.38 -20.61 -23.54
CA CYS A 38 -11.31 -20.61 -24.99
C CYS A 38 -9.97 -21.18 -25.48
N SER A 39 -10.01 -22.21 -26.33
CA SER A 39 -8.83 -22.84 -26.93
C SER A 39 -8.65 -22.45 -28.41
N HIS A 40 -9.24 -21.36 -28.86
CA HIS A 40 -9.18 -20.94 -30.25
C HIS A 40 -7.76 -20.54 -30.64
N TYR A 41 -7.24 -21.18 -31.68
CA TYR A 41 -5.92 -20.95 -32.26
C TYR A 41 -6.01 -20.92 -33.77
N GLU A 42 -5.35 -19.96 -34.42
CA GLU A 42 -5.22 -19.84 -35.86
C GLU A 42 -3.74 -20.06 -36.25
N HIS A 43 -3.49 -20.90 -37.24
CA HIS A 43 -2.13 -21.12 -37.75
C HIS A 43 -1.68 -19.92 -38.59
N GLY A 44 -0.42 -19.51 -38.42
CA GLY A 44 0.20 -18.49 -39.25
C GLY A 44 0.54 -19.00 -40.64
N ASP A 45 0.32 -18.15 -41.64
CA ASP A 45 0.66 -18.42 -43.05
C ASP A 45 1.91 -17.64 -43.54
N GLY A 46 2.57 -16.91 -42.61
CA GLY A 46 3.79 -16.15 -42.90
C GLY A 46 3.58 -14.84 -43.66
N THR A 47 2.34 -14.45 -43.91
CA THR A 47 2.01 -13.25 -44.68
C THR A 47 1.07 -12.32 -43.94
N ILE A 48 1.58 -11.57 -42.98
CA ILE A 48 0.85 -10.36 -42.55
C ILE A 48 1.48 -9.17 -43.25
N PRO A 49 0.74 -8.42 -44.07
CA PRO A 49 1.14 -7.10 -44.47
C PRO A 49 1.29 -6.27 -43.20
N ASN A 50 2.39 -5.54 -43.10
CA ASN A 50 2.68 -4.60 -42.00
C ASN A 50 1.69 -3.43 -42.04
N HIS A 51 0.41 -3.73 -41.95
CA HIS A 51 -0.62 -2.77 -41.63
C HIS A 51 -0.67 -2.63 -40.10
N LYS A 52 0.16 -1.73 -39.56
CA LYS A 52 -0.38 -0.95 -38.43
C LYS A 52 -1.76 -0.52 -38.88
N PRO A 53 -2.86 -0.92 -38.20
CA PRO A 53 -4.10 -0.21 -38.43
C PRO A 53 -3.72 1.25 -38.21
N ALA A 54 -3.88 2.10 -39.23
CA ALA A 54 -3.93 3.51 -39.00
C ALA A 54 -5.03 3.62 -37.95
N THR A 55 -4.66 3.77 -36.68
CA THR A 55 -5.51 4.38 -35.69
C THR A 55 -5.91 5.65 -36.41
N SER A 56 -7.13 5.66 -36.93
CA SER A 56 -7.72 6.91 -37.41
C SER A 56 -7.51 7.85 -36.24
N ALA A 57 -6.54 8.76 -36.40
CA ALA A 57 -6.23 9.72 -35.36
C ALA A 57 -7.56 10.36 -35.04
N ARG A 58 -8.16 9.97 -33.91
CA ARG A 58 -9.41 10.57 -33.48
C ARG A 58 -9.10 12.04 -33.42
N THR A 59 -9.75 12.82 -34.27
CA THR A 59 -9.54 14.25 -34.35
C THR A 59 -9.68 14.82 -32.92
N LEU A 60 -8.70 15.61 -32.50
CA LEU A 60 -8.74 16.25 -31.20
C LEU A 60 -10.02 17.09 -31.11
N GLU A 61 -10.90 16.74 -30.17
CA GLU A 61 -12.11 17.50 -29.92
C GLU A 61 -11.79 18.59 -28.88
N MET A 62 -11.54 19.79 -29.35
CA MET A 62 -11.39 20.98 -28.52
C MET A 62 -12.53 21.94 -28.81
N THR A 63 -13.73 21.53 -28.43
CA THR A 63 -14.96 22.31 -28.58
C THR A 63 -15.37 22.95 -27.26
N GLY A 64 -16.36 23.84 -27.34
CA GLY A 64 -16.89 24.52 -26.16
C GLY A 64 -16.22 25.84 -25.83
N VAL A 65 -16.61 26.42 -24.73
CA VAL A 65 -16.15 27.75 -24.26
C VAL A 65 -15.57 27.64 -22.84
N ILE A 66 -14.61 28.47 -22.54
CA ILE A 66 -14.07 28.60 -21.16
C ILE A 66 -15.13 29.33 -20.32
N ALA A 67 -15.68 28.64 -19.34
CA ALA A 67 -16.69 29.19 -18.44
C ALA A 67 -16.56 28.57 -17.03
N ALA A 68 -17.20 29.21 -16.06
CA ALA A 68 -17.34 28.62 -14.72
C ALA A 68 -18.17 27.33 -14.77
N ILE A 69 -17.93 26.44 -13.81
CA ILE A 69 -18.67 25.18 -13.61
C ILE A 69 -19.43 25.27 -12.27
N PRO A 70 -20.61 25.89 -12.24
CA PRO A 70 -21.30 26.27 -10.99
C PRO A 70 -21.73 25.09 -10.12
N ASP A 71 -22.14 23.99 -10.74
CA ASP A 71 -22.54 22.75 -10.04
C ASP A 71 -21.36 22.11 -9.25
N ARG A 72 -20.13 22.46 -9.62
CA ARG A 72 -18.89 22.05 -8.96
C ARG A 72 -18.21 23.18 -8.19
N ARG A 73 -18.76 24.38 -8.20
CA ARG A 73 -18.18 25.60 -7.59
C ARG A 73 -16.81 25.97 -8.11
N ILE A 74 -16.56 25.71 -9.37
CA ILE A 74 -15.31 26.05 -10.04
C ILE A 74 -15.53 27.37 -10.81
N ASN A 75 -14.68 28.34 -10.57
CA ASN A 75 -14.74 29.64 -11.25
C ASN A 75 -14.13 29.57 -12.66
N GLN A 76 -14.36 30.62 -13.44
CA GLN A 76 -13.88 30.70 -14.81
C GLN A 76 -12.35 30.82 -14.88
N ASP A 77 -11.71 31.45 -13.91
CA ASP A 77 -10.25 31.64 -13.90
C ASP A 77 -9.53 30.30 -13.69
N THR A 78 -10.05 29.43 -12.83
CA THR A 78 -9.54 28.07 -12.71
C THR A 78 -9.78 27.26 -13.98
N ALA A 79 -10.97 27.31 -14.58
CA ALA A 79 -11.23 26.65 -15.87
C ALA A 79 -10.25 27.14 -16.95
N LYS A 80 -10.00 28.45 -17.02
CA LYS A 80 -9.06 29.06 -17.94
C LYS A 80 -7.62 28.61 -17.71
N ARG A 81 -7.18 28.54 -16.45
CA ARG A 81 -5.82 28.09 -16.06
C ARG A 81 -5.51 26.69 -16.56
N TYR A 82 -6.50 25.78 -16.46
CA TYR A 82 -6.35 24.40 -16.89
C TYR A 82 -6.74 24.16 -18.35
N GLY A 83 -7.27 25.17 -19.04
CA GLY A 83 -7.74 25.05 -20.41
C GLY A 83 -9.07 24.26 -20.54
N VAL A 84 -9.83 24.13 -19.44
CA VAL A 84 -11.08 23.40 -19.41
C VAL A 84 -12.18 24.19 -20.10
N THR A 85 -12.91 23.55 -21.02
CA THR A 85 -14.06 24.13 -21.71
C THR A 85 -15.33 23.37 -21.36
N VAL A 86 -16.50 24.02 -21.58
CA VAL A 86 -17.80 23.45 -21.39
C VAL A 86 -18.66 23.61 -22.64
N GLU A 87 -19.53 22.63 -22.88
CA GLU A 87 -20.59 22.74 -23.90
C GLU A 87 -21.94 22.97 -23.23
N TYR A 88 -22.76 23.80 -23.84
CA TYR A 88 -24.07 24.08 -23.37
C TYR A 88 -25.14 23.35 -24.25
N GLY A 89 -26.15 22.85 -23.61
CA GLY A 89 -27.38 22.39 -24.32
C GLY A 89 -28.24 23.54 -24.81
N VAL A 90 -29.31 23.21 -25.52
CA VAL A 90 -30.25 24.16 -26.05
C VAL A 90 -30.94 24.97 -24.94
N ASP A 91 -31.07 24.38 -23.77
CA ASP A 91 -31.66 24.97 -22.56
C ASP A 91 -30.67 25.86 -21.76
N GLY A 92 -29.43 26.01 -22.23
CA GLY A 92 -28.40 26.79 -21.56
C GLY A 92 -27.75 26.07 -20.37
N THR A 93 -28.04 24.78 -20.14
CA THR A 93 -27.34 23.97 -19.13
C THR A 93 -26.02 23.43 -19.69
N ILE A 94 -25.04 23.22 -18.82
CA ILE A 94 -23.77 22.59 -19.20
C ILE A 94 -24.02 21.10 -19.42
N THR A 95 -23.74 20.61 -20.62
CA THR A 95 -23.91 19.20 -21.00
C THR A 95 -22.62 18.40 -20.99
N LYS A 96 -21.47 19.07 -21.28
CA LYS A 96 -20.15 18.41 -21.28
C LYS A 96 -19.08 19.28 -20.64
N HIS A 97 -18.09 18.61 -20.03
CA HIS A 97 -16.81 19.20 -19.63
C HIS A 97 -15.71 18.58 -20.46
N HIS A 98 -14.82 19.41 -21.00
CA HIS A 98 -13.65 19.00 -21.80
C HIS A 98 -12.39 19.27 -21.02
N TYR A 99 -11.63 18.22 -20.72
CA TYR A 99 -10.37 18.25 -19.97
C TYR A 99 -9.20 18.01 -20.95
N PRO A 100 -8.44 19.04 -21.33
CA PRO A 100 -7.36 18.88 -22.29
C PRO A 100 -6.15 18.23 -21.65
N TYR A 101 -5.48 17.37 -22.41
CA TYR A 101 -4.22 16.75 -22.08
C TYR A 101 -3.15 17.21 -23.06
N HIS A 102 -1.96 17.45 -22.55
CA HIS A 102 -0.85 18.01 -23.30
C HIS A 102 0.30 17.02 -23.31
N ASP A 103 0.99 16.94 -24.42
CA ASP A 103 2.25 16.24 -24.52
C ASP A 103 3.24 16.86 -23.50
N LYS A 104 3.86 16.02 -22.68
CA LYS A 104 4.69 16.46 -21.55
C LYS A 104 5.99 17.18 -21.97
N ASP A 105 6.49 16.90 -23.19
CA ASP A 105 7.75 17.42 -23.69
C ASP A 105 7.54 18.71 -24.49
N THR A 106 6.47 18.78 -25.29
CA THR A 106 6.19 19.92 -26.17
C THR A 106 5.18 20.90 -25.61
N GLY A 107 4.36 20.48 -24.63
CA GLY A 107 3.27 21.29 -24.07
C GLY A 107 2.08 21.48 -25.04
N VAL A 108 2.07 20.82 -26.20
CA VAL A 108 0.98 20.90 -27.18
C VAL A 108 -0.17 20.01 -26.74
N ALA A 109 -1.41 20.49 -26.88
CA ALA A 109 -2.60 19.68 -26.61
C ALA A 109 -2.71 18.54 -27.63
N THR A 110 -2.77 17.30 -27.15
CA THR A 110 -2.80 16.09 -27.98
C THR A 110 -4.04 15.24 -27.76
N GLY A 111 -4.70 15.39 -26.61
CA GLY A 111 -5.90 14.65 -26.27
C GLY A 111 -6.86 15.46 -25.43
N THR A 112 -8.13 15.04 -25.44
CA THR A 112 -9.16 15.63 -24.59
C THR A 112 -10.00 14.51 -24.00
N LYS A 113 -10.18 14.55 -22.69
CA LYS A 113 -11.13 13.69 -21.97
C LYS A 113 -12.41 14.45 -21.76
N VAL A 114 -13.52 13.91 -22.24
CA VAL A 114 -14.81 14.56 -22.22
C VAL A 114 -15.71 13.85 -21.24
N ARG A 115 -16.29 14.61 -20.30
CA ARG A 115 -17.29 14.12 -19.37
C ARG A 115 -18.68 14.59 -19.81
N ILE A 116 -19.60 13.66 -20.01
CA ILE A 116 -21.02 13.93 -20.19
C ILE A 116 -21.64 14.16 -18.81
N VAL A 117 -22.25 15.33 -18.59
CA VAL A 117 -22.75 15.74 -17.27
C VAL A 117 -23.93 14.88 -16.82
N GLU A 118 -24.87 14.59 -17.69
CA GLU A 118 -26.12 13.90 -17.40
C GLU A 118 -25.87 12.50 -16.80
N ASN A 119 -25.09 11.67 -17.46
CA ASN A 119 -24.86 10.27 -17.10
C ASN A 119 -23.50 9.99 -16.46
N LYS A 120 -22.68 11.01 -16.30
CA LYS A 120 -21.31 10.95 -15.73
C LYS A 120 -20.35 10.06 -16.53
N GLN A 121 -20.67 9.73 -17.78
CA GLN A 121 -19.79 8.94 -18.64
C GLN A 121 -18.65 9.78 -19.19
N PHE A 122 -17.53 9.09 -19.50
CA PHE A 122 -16.34 9.69 -20.08
C PHE A 122 -16.03 9.04 -21.42
N TYR A 123 -15.54 9.84 -22.36
CA TYR A 123 -14.86 9.38 -23.56
C TYR A 123 -13.62 10.24 -23.82
N ALA A 124 -12.73 9.76 -24.67
CA ALA A 124 -11.48 10.44 -24.98
C ALA A 124 -11.34 10.63 -26.49
N THR A 125 -10.79 11.76 -26.90
CA THR A 125 -10.45 12.10 -28.30
C THR A 125 -8.96 12.47 -28.39
N GLY A 126 -8.34 12.32 -29.57
CA GLY A 126 -6.92 12.57 -29.77
C GLY A 126 -6.02 11.45 -29.25
N SER A 127 -4.75 11.75 -28.95
CA SER A 127 -3.73 10.82 -28.46
C SER A 127 -3.31 11.16 -27.03
N PHE A 128 -3.06 10.11 -26.24
CA PHE A 128 -2.57 10.20 -24.86
C PHE A 128 -1.20 9.51 -24.68
N ASP A 129 -0.52 9.12 -25.77
CA ASP A 129 0.67 8.30 -25.70
C ASP A 129 1.80 8.94 -24.87
N ASN A 130 2.06 10.23 -25.07
CA ASN A 130 3.05 10.99 -24.31
C ASN A 130 2.40 12.12 -23.47
N ALA A 131 1.13 11.98 -23.14
CA ALA A 131 0.43 12.98 -22.34
C ALA A 131 0.97 12.99 -20.90
N GLY A 132 1.20 14.20 -20.38
CA GLY A 132 1.49 14.44 -18.98
C GLY A 132 0.27 14.21 -18.07
N LEU A 133 0.42 14.55 -16.80
CA LEU A 133 -0.69 14.61 -15.84
C LEU A 133 -1.66 15.74 -16.26
N PHE A 134 -2.94 15.58 -15.94
CA PHE A 134 -3.89 16.67 -16.19
C PHE A 134 -3.50 17.91 -15.40
N GLY A 135 -3.43 19.05 -16.08
CA GLY A 135 -3.05 20.33 -15.48
C GLY A 135 -1.53 20.59 -15.42
N GLN A 136 -0.70 19.61 -15.76
CA GLN A 136 0.77 19.75 -15.70
C GLN A 136 1.29 20.95 -16.50
N GLN A 137 0.71 21.22 -17.66
CA GLN A 137 1.06 22.36 -18.54
C GLN A 137 0.82 23.74 -17.89
N ALA A 138 -0.03 23.81 -16.87
CA ALA A 138 -0.34 25.06 -16.18
C ALA A 138 0.76 25.49 -15.19
N PHE A 139 1.72 24.61 -14.91
CA PHE A 139 2.73 24.83 -13.87
C PHE A 139 4.14 24.51 -14.36
N LYS A 140 5.11 25.31 -13.90
CA LYS A 140 6.53 25.02 -14.13
C LYS A 140 7.01 23.94 -13.16
N ALA A 141 8.03 23.19 -13.58
CA ALA A 141 8.76 22.30 -12.70
C ALA A 141 9.39 23.05 -11.51
N GLY A 142 9.45 22.42 -10.36
CA GLY A 142 10.01 22.97 -9.12
C GLY A 142 9.00 23.81 -8.32
N GLY A 143 9.32 23.97 -7.04
CA GLY A 143 8.50 24.70 -6.09
C GLY A 143 8.34 23.93 -4.78
N LYS A 144 7.65 24.57 -3.81
CA LYS A 144 7.58 24.04 -2.46
C LYS A 144 6.63 22.85 -2.34
N TYR A 145 5.46 22.94 -2.97
CA TYR A 145 4.42 21.91 -2.89
C TYR A 145 3.76 21.66 -4.23
N ILE A 146 3.39 20.42 -4.49
CA ILE A 146 2.46 20.02 -5.53
C ILE A 146 1.45 19.02 -4.95
N THR A 147 0.18 19.13 -5.35
CA THR A 147 -0.85 18.15 -4.99
C THR A 147 -1.19 17.30 -6.20
N VAL A 148 -1.25 15.98 -6.01
CA VAL A 148 -1.71 15.01 -7.01
C VAL A 148 -3.02 14.41 -6.53
N VAL A 149 -4.06 14.55 -7.34
CA VAL A 149 -5.41 14.01 -7.06
C VAL A 149 -5.79 12.93 -8.08
N GLU A 150 -6.89 12.24 -7.85
CA GLU A 150 -7.33 11.16 -8.74
C GLU A 150 -8.05 11.67 -10.00
N GLY A 151 -8.94 12.63 -9.86
CA GLY A 151 -9.81 13.12 -10.94
C GLY A 151 -9.52 14.55 -11.39
N GLU A 152 -9.83 14.86 -12.66
CA GLU A 152 -9.67 16.20 -13.23
C GLU A 152 -10.47 17.26 -12.47
N ALA A 153 -11.70 16.89 -12.09
CA ALA A 153 -12.58 17.80 -11.34
C ALA A 153 -12.05 18.08 -9.93
N ASP A 154 -11.35 17.11 -9.32
CA ASP A 154 -10.73 17.27 -8.01
C ASP A 154 -9.49 18.18 -8.11
N ALA A 155 -8.75 18.11 -9.21
CA ALA A 155 -7.65 19.04 -9.45
C ALA A 155 -8.14 20.49 -9.51
N LEU A 156 -9.24 20.74 -10.22
CA LEU A 156 -9.86 22.04 -10.25
C LEU A 156 -10.36 22.46 -8.86
N ALA A 157 -11.00 21.54 -8.12
CA ALA A 157 -11.54 21.83 -6.79
C ALA A 157 -10.43 22.18 -5.77
N VAL A 158 -9.32 21.43 -5.77
CA VAL A 158 -8.19 21.74 -4.89
C VAL A 158 -7.54 23.08 -5.28
N ASN A 159 -7.42 23.37 -6.58
CA ASN A 159 -6.92 24.66 -7.04
C ASN A 159 -7.81 25.81 -6.57
N GLU A 160 -9.15 25.68 -6.61
CA GLU A 160 -10.11 26.64 -6.06
C GLU A 160 -9.91 26.84 -4.56
N MET A 161 -9.80 25.75 -3.79
CA MET A 161 -9.66 25.81 -2.34
C MET A 161 -8.36 26.49 -1.90
N PHE A 162 -7.33 26.48 -2.74
CA PHE A 162 -6.07 27.18 -2.49
C PHE A 162 -5.96 28.55 -3.21
N ASP A 163 -7.03 29.00 -3.85
CA ASP A 163 -7.02 30.24 -4.65
C ASP A 163 -5.85 30.26 -5.67
N GLY A 164 -5.59 29.11 -6.26
CA GLY A 164 -4.52 28.93 -7.26
C GLY A 164 -3.10 29.04 -6.75
N LYS A 165 -2.87 29.05 -5.45
CA LYS A 165 -1.54 29.27 -4.83
C LYS A 165 -0.56 28.15 -5.09
N TRP A 166 -1.00 26.89 -5.03
CA TRP A 166 -0.17 25.70 -5.18
C TRP A 166 -0.50 24.93 -6.45
N PRO A 167 0.49 24.35 -7.13
CA PRO A 167 0.27 23.43 -8.24
C PRO A 167 -0.59 22.23 -7.84
N VAL A 168 -1.56 21.92 -8.70
CA VAL A 168 -2.42 20.74 -8.53
C VAL A 168 -2.55 20.03 -9.87
N VAL A 169 -2.38 18.73 -9.89
CA VAL A 169 -2.52 17.88 -11.07
C VAL A 169 -3.34 16.64 -10.75
N SER A 170 -3.92 16.01 -11.77
CA SER A 170 -4.53 14.69 -11.57
C SER A 170 -3.88 13.62 -12.43
N ILE A 171 -3.99 12.36 -11.99
CA ILE A 171 -3.67 11.21 -12.79
C ILE A 171 -4.66 11.07 -13.95
N ARG A 172 -4.27 10.31 -15.01
CA ARG A 172 -5.05 10.26 -16.27
C ARG A 172 -6.20 9.27 -16.24
N SER A 173 -6.04 8.14 -15.59
CA SER A 173 -6.92 6.97 -15.81
C SER A 173 -7.43 6.34 -14.50
N GLY A 174 -7.51 7.13 -13.42
CA GLY A 174 -8.01 6.70 -12.11
C GLY A 174 -7.06 5.77 -11.34
N ALA A 175 -7.50 5.32 -10.17
CA ALA A 175 -6.72 4.61 -9.17
C ALA A 175 -5.90 3.42 -9.72
N ALA A 176 -6.49 2.59 -10.58
CA ALA A 176 -5.85 1.37 -11.09
C ALA A 176 -4.56 1.62 -11.91
N SER A 177 -4.42 2.81 -12.51
CA SER A 177 -3.24 3.18 -13.31
C SER A 177 -2.36 4.23 -12.66
N ALA A 178 -2.65 4.62 -11.42
CA ALA A 178 -1.96 5.69 -10.70
C ALA A 178 -0.43 5.52 -10.71
N ALA A 179 0.06 4.34 -10.35
CA ALA A 179 1.49 4.06 -10.31
C ALA A 179 2.18 4.23 -11.68
N LYS A 180 1.50 3.87 -12.79
CA LYS A 180 2.02 4.06 -14.14
C LYS A 180 2.12 5.56 -14.49
N ASP A 181 1.08 6.32 -14.19
CA ASP A 181 1.02 7.75 -14.48
C ASP A 181 2.05 8.53 -13.65
N ILE A 182 2.20 8.20 -12.38
CA ILE A 182 3.22 8.80 -11.50
C ILE A 182 4.63 8.46 -12.00
N LYS A 183 4.94 7.19 -12.30
CA LYS A 183 6.26 6.78 -12.82
C LYS A 183 6.63 7.52 -14.10
N ALA A 184 5.67 7.71 -15.02
CA ALA A 184 5.90 8.42 -16.28
C ALA A 184 6.22 9.92 -16.10
N ASN A 185 5.87 10.51 -14.95
CA ASN A 185 6.06 11.92 -14.62
C ASN A 185 6.89 12.12 -13.35
N LEU A 186 7.59 11.07 -12.88
CA LEU A 186 8.26 11.07 -11.58
C LEU A 186 9.32 12.17 -11.47
N GLU A 187 10.15 12.36 -12.49
CA GLU A 187 11.19 13.39 -12.52
C GLU A 187 10.61 14.80 -12.33
N TRP A 188 9.50 15.09 -13.01
CA TRP A 188 8.82 16.37 -12.87
C TRP A 188 8.21 16.56 -11.47
N LEU A 189 7.59 15.51 -10.91
CA LEU A 189 7.02 15.53 -9.56
C LEU A 189 8.12 15.67 -8.49
N GLU A 190 9.24 14.98 -8.66
CA GLU A 190 10.40 15.06 -7.76
C GLU A 190 11.09 16.44 -7.76
N SER A 191 10.84 17.28 -8.75
CA SER A 191 11.36 18.66 -8.78
C SER A 191 10.77 19.56 -7.69
N PHE A 192 9.63 19.19 -7.08
CA PHE A 192 9.03 19.94 -5.97
C PHE A 192 9.62 19.51 -4.63
N ASP A 193 9.64 20.38 -3.62
CA ASP A 193 10.14 20.03 -2.29
C ASP A 193 9.27 18.96 -1.61
N SER A 194 7.97 18.99 -1.86
CA SER A 194 7.01 18.03 -1.27
C SER A 194 5.86 17.73 -2.24
N VAL A 195 5.54 16.46 -2.40
CA VAL A 195 4.42 15.94 -3.19
C VAL A 195 3.31 15.47 -2.27
N VAL A 196 2.11 16.04 -2.40
CA VAL A 196 0.97 15.73 -1.56
C VAL A 196 -0.02 14.88 -2.36
N ILE A 197 -0.15 13.61 -2.02
CA ILE A 197 -1.11 12.68 -2.62
C ILE A 197 -2.46 12.87 -1.93
N CYS A 198 -3.49 13.18 -2.69
CA CYS A 198 -4.84 13.44 -2.20
C CYS A 198 -5.85 12.70 -3.09
N PHE A 199 -5.88 11.37 -2.99
CA PHE A 199 -6.79 10.50 -3.74
C PHE A 199 -8.12 10.32 -3.00
N ASP A 200 -9.09 9.69 -3.65
CA ASP A 200 -10.41 9.44 -3.09
C ASP A 200 -10.30 8.66 -1.78
N ASN A 201 -11.15 9.01 -0.83
CA ASN A 201 -11.21 8.34 0.48
C ASN A 201 -12.09 7.08 0.44
N ASP A 202 -11.91 6.26 -0.62
CA ASP A 202 -12.46 4.92 -0.72
C ASP A 202 -11.33 3.88 -0.76
N LYS A 203 -11.69 2.59 -0.78
CA LYS A 203 -10.70 1.50 -0.72
C LYS A 203 -9.72 1.56 -1.90
N ALA A 204 -10.22 1.79 -3.11
CA ALA A 204 -9.41 1.82 -4.32
C ALA A 204 -8.44 3.01 -4.33
N GLY A 205 -8.91 4.20 -3.97
CA GLY A 205 -8.10 5.41 -3.85
C GLY A 205 -7.02 5.28 -2.78
N GLN A 206 -7.33 4.69 -1.62
CA GLN A 206 -6.35 4.49 -0.55
C GLN A 206 -5.29 3.43 -0.91
N GLU A 207 -5.66 2.35 -1.60
CA GLU A 207 -4.71 1.36 -2.12
C GLU A 207 -3.80 1.97 -3.20
N ALA A 208 -4.37 2.76 -4.11
CA ALA A 208 -3.61 3.49 -5.11
C ALA A 208 -2.65 4.51 -4.48
N ALA A 209 -3.11 5.27 -3.48
CA ALA A 209 -2.26 6.22 -2.76
C ALA A 209 -1.02 5.51 -2.16
N ARG A 210 -1.21 4.38 -1.48
CA ARG A 210 -0.08 3.60 -0.94
C ARG A 210 0.89 3.17 -2.04
N SER A 211 0.38 2.64 -3.15
CA SER A 211 1.21 2.15 -4.27
C SER A 211 2.06 3.24 -4.93
N VAL A 212 1.61 4.50 -4.90
CA VAL A 212 2.35 5.62 -5.50
C VAL A 212 3.31 6.28 -4.52
N LEU A 213 3.02 6.25 -3.21
CA LEU A 213 3.89 6.84 -2.19
C LEU A 213 5.27 6.19 -2.14
N ASP A 214 5.35 4.86 -2.37
CA ASP A 214 6.62 4.10 -2.43
C ASP A 214 7.50 4.46 -3.64
N LEU A 215 6.97 5.20 -4.62
CA LEU A 215 7.73 5.60 -5.80
C LEU A 215 8.63 6.81 -5.58
N PHE A 216 8.34 7.59 -4.56
CA PHE A 216 9.05 8.84 -4.26
C PHE A 216 10.27 8.63 -3.37
N THR A 217 11.20 9.55 -3.49
CA THR A 217 12.33 9.64 -2.56
C THR A 217 11.83 9.72 -1.11
N PRO A 218 12.46 9.06 -0.14
CA PRO A 218 12.05 9.09 1.27
C PRO A 218 11.81 10.51 1.80
N ASN A 219 10.73 10.69 2.57
CA ASN A 219 10.26 11.96 3.13
C ASN A 219 9.75 13.00 2.11
N LYS A 220 9.66 12.68 0.83
CA LYS A 220 9.18 13.56 -0.23
C LYS A 220 7.67 13.61 -0.31
N ALA A 221 7.04 12.45 -0.27
CA ALA A 221 5.60 12.31 -0.44
C ALA A 221 4.85 12.36 0.88
N LYS A 222 3.66 12.95 0.85
CA LYS A 222 2.72 13.02 1.97
C LYS A 222 1.37 12.49 1.52
N ASN A 223 0.64 11.87 2.42
CA ASN A 223 -0.72 11.39 2.18
C ASN A 223 -1.75 12.22 2.94
N VAL A 224 -2.78 12.68 2.24
CA VAL A 224 -3.93 13.36 2.83
C VAL A 224 -5.06 12.35 2.98
N THR A 225 -5.69 12.31 4.14
CA THR A 225 -6.94 11.61 4.35
C THR A 225 -8.06 12.62 4.56
N LEU A 226 -9.00 12.68 3.63
CA LEU A 226 -10.11 13.63 3.67
C LEU A 226 -11.26 13.11 4.56
N PRO A 227 -12.02 14.00 5.23
CA PRO A 227 -13.23 13.62 5.97
C PRO A 227 -14.44 13.33 5.06
N MET A 228 -14.33 13.59 3.75
CA MET A 228 -15.32 13.30 2.73
C MET A 228 -14.72 12.40 1.66
N LYS A 229 -15.53 11.97 0.68
CA LYS A 229 -15.11 11.05 -0.35
C LYS A 229 -13.93 11.60 -1.18
N ASP A 230 -14.08 12.82 -1.69
CA ASP A 230 -13.10 13.44 -2.58
C ASP A 230 -13.01 14.96 -2.33
N ALA A 231 -12.05 15.62 -2.97
CA ALA A 231 -11.84 17.06 -2.85
C ALA A 231 -12.97 17.88 -3.50
N GLY A 232 -13.59 17.37 -4.55
CA GLY A 232 -14.74 18.00 -5.19
C GLY A 232 -15.94 18.07 -4.25
N ASP A 233 -16.19 17.04 -3.47
CA ASP A 233 -17.25 17.02 -2.47
C ASP A 233 -16.97 17.98 -1.31
N MET A 234 -15.70 18.11 -0.89
CA MET A 234 -15.28 19.12 0.11
C MET A 234 -15.60 20.55 -0.38
N LEU A 235 -15.27 20.89 -1.64
CA LEU A 235 -15.56 22.20 -2.22
C LEU A 235 -17.06 22.46 -2.34
N LYS A 236 -17.84 21.50 -2.83
CA LYS A 236 -19.31 21.61 -2.92
C LYS A 236 -19.95 21.84 -1.56
N ALA A 237 -19.46 21.15 -0.53
CA ALA A 237 -19.90 21.29 0.85
C ALA A 237 -19.41 22.58 1.54
N ARG A 238 -18.62 23.43 0.86
CA ARG A 238 -17.98 24.66 1.41
C ARG A 238 -17.03 24.39 2.58
N LYS A 239 -16.41 23.22 2.63
CA LYS A 239 -15.46 22.81 3.70
C LYS A 239 -14.02 23.14 3.36
N VAL A 240 -13.78 24.34 2.83
CA VAL A 240 -12.45 24.77 2.39
C VAL A 240 -11.46 24.79 3.56
N GLN A 241 -11.86 25.29 4.72
CA GLN A 241 -10.97 25.35 5.90
C GLN A 241 -10.62 23.95 6.41
N ASP A 242 -11.60 23.03 6.42
CA ASP A 242 -11.35 21.63 6.80
C ASP A 242 -10.37 20.97 5.83
N PHE A 243 -10.55 21.19 4.51
CA PHE A 243 -9.63 20.69 3.50
C PHE A 243 -8.21 21.22 3.72
N VAL A 244 -8.05 22.53 3.88
CA VAL A 244 -6.74 23.17 4.09
C VAL A 244 -6.08 22.63 5.36
N LYS A 245 -6.85 22.44 6.43
CA LYS A 245 -6.36 21.85 7.68
C LYS A 245 -5.83 20.43 7.47
N GLU A 246 -6.61 19.56 6.83
CA GLU A 246 -6.18 18.16 6.58
C GLU A 246 -4.99 18.10 5.61
N TRP A 247 -4.93 18.99 4.63
CA TRP A 247 -3.80 19.08 3.72
C TRP A 247 -2.50 19.47 4.45
N TRP A 248 -2.56 20.43 5.39
CA TRP A 248 -1.38 20.79 6.20
C TRP A 248 -1.02 19.73 7.23
N ASN A 249 -1.99 18.95 7.70
CA ASN A 249 -1.80 17.81 8.59
C ASN A 249 -1.37 16.53 7.86
N ALA A 250 -1.20 16.59 6.54
CA ALA A 250 -0.79 15.43 5.74
C ALA A 250 0.50 14.84 6.30
N LYS A 251 0.44 13.55 6.63
CA LYS A 251 1.59 12.82 7.18
C LYS A 251 2.59 12.51 6.07
N THR A 252 3.86 12.74 6.36
CA THR A 252 4.94 12.28 5.51
C THR A 252 4.88 10.75 5.43
N TYR A 253 4.89 10.21 4.23
CA TYR A 253 4.89 8.77 4.05
C TYR A 253 6.21 8.17 4.50
N GLN A 254 6.10 7.12 5.26
CA GLN A 254 7.22 6.29 5.67
C GLN A 254 6.90 4.84 5.31
N PRO A 255 7.82 4.10 4.68
CA PRO A 255 7.64 2.68 4.41
C PRO A 255 7.35 1.90 5.69
N ASP A 256 6.60 0.79 5.56
CA ASP A 256 6.26 -0.06 6.70
C ASP A 256 7.51 -0.45 7.50
N GLY A 257 7.43 -0.28 8.82
CA GLY A 257 8.52 -0.59 9.74
C GLY A 257 9.52 0.54 9.98
N ILE A 258 9.41 1.68 9.28
CA ILE A 258 10.21 2.88 9.53
C ILE A 258 9.39 3.89 10.33
N VAL A 259 9.90 4.33 11.47
CA VAL A 259 9.30 5.36 12.32
C VAL A 259 10.31 6.50 12.48
N ALA A 260 9.88 7.73 12.22
CA ALA A 260 10.75 8.90 12.44
C ALA A 260 11.00 9.11 13.94
N GLY A 261 12.25 9.39 14.30
CA GLY A 261 12.64 9.56 15.71
C GLY A 261 11.82 10.62 16.46
N ASN A 262 11.43 11.70 15.79
CA ASN A 262 10.60 12.76 16.37
C ASN A 262 9.14 12.34 16.66
N GLU A 263 8.68 11.21 16.13
CA GLU A 263 7.32 10.66 16.38
C GLU A 263 7.32 9.59 17.48
N THR A 264 8.50 9.27 18.05
CA THR A 264 8.62 8.17 19.02
C THR A 264 8.27 8.57 20.46
N TRP A 265 8.05 9.86 20.76
CA TRP A 265 7.81 10.33 22.12
C TRP A 265 6.65 9.62 22.83
N ASP A 266 5.49 9.52 22.16
CA ASP A 266 4.31 8.85 22.72
C ASP A 266 4.54 7.32 22.89
N LEU A 267 5.39 6.73 22.06
CA LEU A 267 5.77 5.32 22.17
C LEU A 267 6.67 5.10 23.39
N ILE A 268 7.60 6.03 23.64
CA ILE A 268 8.52 5.97 24.78
C ILE A 268 7.74 6.09 26.10
N ILE A 269 6.82 7.05 26.20
CA ILE A 269 6.02 7.24 27.42
C ILE A 269 5.13 6.02 27.69
N LYS A 270 4.52 5.43 26.66
CA LYS A 270 3.72 4.22 26.80
C LYS A 270 4.54 3.01 27.24
N GLN A 271 5.82 2.94 26.84
CA GLN A 271 6.72 1.84 27.20
C GLN A 271 7.28 1.97 28.61
N SER A 272 7.32 3.16 29.22
CA SER A 272 7.87 3.39 30.57
C SER A 272 7.12 2.69 31.71
N ASN A 273 5.99 2.04 31.44
CA ASN A 273 5.16 1.30 32.40
C ASN A 273 5.25 -0.23 32.23
N VAL A 274 6.25 -0.76 31.52
CA VAL A 274 6.41 -2.22 31.37
C VAL A 274 6.93 -2.81 32.68
N LYS A 275 6.12 -3.68 33.31
CA LYS A 275 6.44 -4.35 34.56
C LYS A 275 7.62 -5.31 34.33
N SER A 276 8.69 -5.12 35.09
CA SER A 276 9.83 -6.07 35.15
C SER A 276 9.51 -7.22 36.10
N ILE A 277 10.02 -8.41 35.76
CA ILE A 277 9.98 -9.62 36.59
C ILE A 277 11.40 -9.91 37.04
N ASP A 278 11.61 -10.06 38.34
CA ASP A 278 12.95 -10.37 38.86
C ASP A 278 13.38 -11.78 38.49
N TYR A 279 14.67 -11.99 38.30
CA TYR A 279 15.26 -13.32 38.27
C TYR A 279 15.30 -13.93 39.66
N PRO A 280 15.28 -15.27 39.79
CA PRO A 280 15.41 -15.91 41.09
C PRO A 280 16.77 -15.67 41.75
N TRP A 281 17.73 -15.13 41.03
CA TRP A 281 19.08 -14.82 41.49
C TRP A 281 19.34 -13.32 41.62
N SER A 282 19.52 -12.84 42.85
CA SER A 282 19.66 -11.40 43.11
C SER A 282 20.80 -10.75 42.33
N CYS A 283 21.93 -11.46 42.14
CA CYS A 283 23.06 -10.95 41.39
C CYS A 283 22.71 -10.59 39.93
N LEU A 284 21.78 -11.31 39.27
CA LEU A 284 21.32 -10.94 37.95
C LEU A 284 20.43 -9.67 37.97
N ASN A 285 19.63 -9.52 39.00
CA ASN A 285 18.75 -8.36 39.12
C ASN A 285 19.53 -7.04 39.31
N GLU A 286 20.65 -7.09 40.00
CA GLU A 286 21.54 -5.93 40.16
C GLU A 286 22.07 -5.38 38.83
N TYR A 287 22.32 -6.27 37.84
CA TYR A 287 22.89 -5.89 36.53
C TYR A 287 21.80 -5.69 35.45
N THR A 288 20.69 -6.43 35.49
CA THR A 288 19.68 -6.46 34.43
C THR A 288 18.40 -5.71 34.79
N HIS A 289 18.15 -5.46 36.08
CA HIS A 289 16.88 -4.98 36.63
C HIS A 289 15.71 -5.90 36.28
N GLY A 290 15.94 -7.23 36.29
CA GLY A 290 14.96 -8.26 35.89
C GLY A 290 14.84 -8.41 34.39
N PHE A 291 13.82 -9.12 33.92
CA PHE A 291 13.47 -9.28 32.51
C PHE A 291 12.05 -8.82 32.22
N ARG A 292 11.77 -8.45 30.99
CA ARG A 292 10.52 -7.81 30.59
C ARG A 292 9.90 -8.52 29.38
N PRO A 293 8.58 -8.44 29.17
CA PRO A 293 7.95 -8.89 27.94
C PRO A 293 8.61 -8.28 26.69
N LYS A 294 8.70 -9.04 25.61
CA LYS A 294 9.33 -8.70 24.32
C LYS A 294 10.87 -8.62 24.36
N GLU A 295 11.52 -9.05 25.42
CA GLU A 295 12.96 -9.19 25.47
C GLU A 295 13.39 -10.60 25.03
N LEU A 296 14.52 -10.70 24.33
CA LEU A 296 15.21 -11.93 24.03
C LEU A 296 16.40 -12.06 25.00
N VAL A 297 16.35 -13.04 25.89
CA VAL A 297 17.44 -13.36 26.83
C VAL A 297 18.19 -14.57 26.31
N THR A 298 19.50 -14.45 26.09
CA THR A 298 20.35 -15.53 25.65
C THR A 298 21.26 -15.99 26.78
N ILE A 299 21.17 -17.29 27.16
CA ILE A 299 22.03 -17.93 28.16
C ILE A 299 23.07 -18.78 27.44
N THR A 300 24.34 -18.52 27.62
CA THR A 300 25.41 -19.26 26.97
C THR A 300 26.44 -19.75 28.02
N SER A 301 26.95 -20.94 27.80
CA SER A 301 28.07 -21.50 28.58
C SER A 301 28.71 -22.68 27.82
N GLY A 302 29.84 -23.18 28.30
CA GLY A 302 30.42 -24.43 27.79
C GLY A 302 29.50 -25.63 27.91
N SER A 303 29.78 -26.71 27.17
CA SER A 303 29.04 -27.96 27.27
C SER A 303 29.13 -28.54 28.69
N GLY A 304 28.03 -29.12 29.19
CA GLY A 304 27.99 -29.73 30.54
C GLY A 304 27.96 -28.76 31.72
N MET A 305 27.93 -27.44 31.49
CA MET A 305 27.97 -26.42 32.56
C MET A 305 26.60 -26.13 33.20
N GLY A 306 25.55 -26.86 32.86
CA GLY A 306 24.23 -26.73 33.49
C GLY A 306 23.26 -25.73 32.88
N LYS A 307 23.45 -25.33 31.63
CA LYS A 307 22.52 -24.42 30.93
C LYS A 307 21.06 -24.83 31.07
N SER A 308 20.73 -26.09 30.74
CA SER A 308 19.37 -26.63 30.85
C SER A 308 18.82 -26.60 32.27
N GLN A 309 19.70 -26.75 33.28
CA GLN A 309 19.31 -26.66 34.67
C GLN A 309 18.88 -25.23 35.07
N ILE A 310 19.66 -24.23 34.64
CA ILE A 310 19.32 -22.81 34.85
C ILE A 310 17.98 -22.44 34.18
N VAL A 311 17.76 -22.93 32.97
CA VAL A 311 16.48 -22.69 32.27
C VAL A 311 15.31 -23.31 33.03
N ARG A 312 15.43 -24.57 33.51
CA ARG A 312 14.39 -25.21 34.31
C ARG A 312 14.12 -24.50 35.63
N GLU A 313 15.17 -24.03 36.31
CA GLU A 313 15.02 -23.19 37.51
C GLU A 313 14.20 -21.93 37.21
N LEU A 314 14.46 -21.28 36.07
CA LEU A 314 13.73 -20.08 35.64
C LEU A 314 12.28 -20.43 35.28
N GLU A 315 12.02 -21.52 34.54
CA GLU A 315 10.68 -22.02 34.22
C GLU A 315 9.86 -22.29 35.48
N HIS A 316 10.44 -23.00 36.45
CA HIS A 316 9.83 -23.27 37.73
C HIS A 316 9.55 -22.00 38.54
N TYR A 317 10.52 -21.07 38.59
CA TYR A 317 10.35 -19.78 39.26
C TYR A 317 9.22 -18.95 38.65
N LEU A 318 9.15 -18.84 37.32
CA LEU A 318 8.11 -18.10 36.62
C LEU A 318 6.71 -18.67 36.87
N LEU A 319 6.58 -19.98 37.03
CA LEU A 319 5.32 -20.62 37.38
C LEU A 319 4.76 -20.13 38.71
N GLY A 320 5.63 -19.81 39.68
CA GLY A 320 5.25 -19.22 40.98
C GLY A 320 5.17 -17.68 40.98
N ALA A 321 5.99 -17.01 40.17
CA ALA A 321 6.12 -15.55 40.21
C ALA A 321 5.12 -14.82 39.30
N THR A 322 4.51 -15.52 38.32
CA THR A 322 3.57 -14.94 37.34
C THR A 322 2.33 -15.81 37.17
N GLU A 323 1.31 -15.26 36.52
CA GLU A 323 0.14 -16.00 36.04
C GLU A 323 0.24 -16.35 34.54
N ASP A 324 1.39 -16.09 33.92
CA ASP A 324 1.61 -16.29 32.50
C ASP A 324 1.78 -17.78 32.15
N ASN A 325 1.51 -18.12 30.89
CA ASN A 325 1.78 -19.44 30.33
C ASN A 325 3.25 -19.55 29.91
N ILE A 326 3.82 -20.73 30.07
CA ILE A 326 5.23 -21.02 29.74
C ILE A 326 5.25 -21.99 28.55
N GLY A 327 5.83 -21.56 27.43
CA GLY A 327 6.07 -22.42 26.26
C GLY A 327 7.52 -22.93 26.26
N ILE A 328 7.72 -24.24 26.14
CA ILE A 328 9.04 -24.88 26.15
C ILE A 328 9.30 -25.57 24.81
N LEU A 329 10.42 -25.24 24.20
CA LEU A 329 10.95 -25.87 23.00
C LEU A 329 12.32 -26.47 23.29
N ALA A 330 12.33 -27.72 23.77
CA ALA A 330 13.55 -28.44 24.16
C ALA A 330 14.05 -29.30 22.99
N LEU A 331 14.96 -28.80 22.17
CA LEU A 331 15.43 -29.46 20.94
C LEU A 331 16.39 -30.64 21.18
N GLU A 332 16.93 -30.81 22.38
CA GLU A 332 17.90 -31.88 22.73
C GLU A 332 17.31 -32.94 23.68
N GLU A 333 16.05 -32.77 24.10
CA GLU A 333 15.40 -33.65 25.06
C GLU A 333 13.96 -33.96 24.67
N ASP A 334 13.52 -35.20 24.98
CA ASP A 334 12.12 -35.58 24.82
C ASP A 334 11.23 -34.97 25.93
N ILE A 335 9.94 -34.98 25.71
CA ILE A 335 8.94 -34.45 26.65
C ILE A 335 9.05 -35.10 28.05
N PRO A 336 9.12 -36.43 28.20
CA PRO A 336 9.26 -37.06 29.52
C PRO A 336 10.49 -36.58 30.29
N LYS A 337 11.61 -36.44 29.65
CA LYS A 337 12.88 -36.00 30.29
C LYS A 337 12.80 -34.49 30.69
N THR A 338 12.26 -33.65 29.85
CA THR A 338 12.02 -32.25 30.17
C THR A 338 11.05 -32.10 31.34
N ALA A 339 9.94 -32.86 31.33
CA ALA A 339 8.94 -32.87 32.38
C ALA A 339 9.53 -33.31 33.73
N LEU A 340 10.27 -34.43 33.75
CA LEU A 340 10.95 -34.93 34.95
C LEU A 340 11.99 -33.91 35.44
N GLY A 341 12.64 -33.19 34.54
CA GLY A 341 13.58 -32.14 34.89
C GLY A 341 12.93 -31.00 35.68
N ILE A 342 11.78 -30.48 35.24
CA ILE A 342 11.03 -29.45 35.96
C ILE A 342 10.51 -29.94 37.30
N MET A 343 9.94 -31.14 37.32
CA MET A 343 9.47 -31.77 38.58
C MET A 343 10.63 -32.00 39.58
N SER A 344 11.86 -32.21 39.07
CA SER A 344 13.05 -32.39 39.91
C SER A 344 13.45 -31.09 40.64
N ILE A 345 13.17 -29.92 40.04
CA ILE A 345 13.35 -28.64 40.72
C ILE A 345 12.38 -28.52 41.89
N GLU A 346 11.08 -28.76 41.66
CA GLU A 346 10.06 -28.73 42.69
C GLU A 346 10.36 -29.75 43.85
N ALA A 347 10.83 -30.91 43.49
CA ALA A 347 11.17 -31.96 44.47
C ALA A 347 12.50 -31.68 45.21
N ASN A 348 13.35 -30.82 44.73
CA ASN A 348 14.74 -30.65 45.10
C ASN A 348 15.50 -31.99 45.11
N LYS A 349 15.19 -32.88 44.15
CA LYS A 349 15.72 -34.23 43.99
C LYS A 349 15.87 -34.60 42.52
N GLN A 350 16.83 -35.43 42.18
CA GLN A 350 16.99 -35.93 40.81
C GLN A 350 16.02 -37.13 40.59
N LEU A 351 14.76 -36.82 40.23
CA LEU A 351 13.68 -37.80 40.10
C LEU A 351 13.95 -38.92 39.09
N HIS A 352 14.81 -38.72 38.12
CA HIS A 352 15.23 -39.72 37.14
C HIS A 352 16.26 -40.73 37.70
N LEU A 353 16.96 -40.40 38.78
CA LEU A 353 17.95 -41.27 39.45
C LEU A 353 17.43 -41.85 40.78
N ASP A 354 16.61 -41.09 41.50
CA ASP A 354 16.10 -41.46 42.80
C ASP A 354 14.95 -42.48 42.71
N LYS A 355 15.28 -43.75 42.97
CA LYS A 355 14.33 -44.85 42.95
C LYS A 355 13.48 -44.94 44.24
N THR A 356 13.76 -44.14 45.24
CA THR A 356 13.02 -44.17 46.52
C THR A 356 11.73 -43.36 46.45
N VAL A 357 11.60 -42.44 45.45
CA VAL A 357 10.44 -41.59 45.26
C VAL A 357 9.27 -42.41 44.68
N THR A 358 8.16 -42.50 45.39
CA THR A 358 6.96 -43.21 44.98
C THR A 358 6.24 -42.56 43.83
N GLN A 359 5.36 -43.31 43.18
CA GLN A 359 4.50 -42.74 42.12
C GLN A 359 3.54 -41.66 42.64
N GLU A 360 3.06 -41.80 43.84
CA GLU A 360 2.17 -40.86 44.50
C GLU A 360 2.91 -39.51 44.77
N GLU A 361 4.14 -39.57 45.29
CA GLU A 361 4.96 -38.37 45.47
C GLU A 361 5.26 -37.71 44.13
N LYS A 362 5.60 -38.49 43.09
CA LYS A 362 5.81 -37.94 41.74
C LYS A 362 4.55 -37.23 41.19
N LYS A 363 3.37 -37.83 41.44
CA LYS A 363 2.09 -37.22 41.07
C LYS A 363 1.88 -35.89 41.79
N GLY A 364 2.22 -35.78 43.08
CA GLY A 364 2.16 -34.55 43.84
C GLY A 364 3.07 -33.44 43.28
N TYR A 365 4.31 -33.79 42.87
CA TYR A 365 5.19 -32.83 42.18
C TYR A 365 4.67 -32.40 40.82
N TRP A 366 4.10 -33.38 40.06
CA TRP A 366 3.46 -33.07 38.77
C TRP A 366 2.27 -32.11 38.93
N ASP A 367 1.39 -32.33 39.91
CA ASP A 367 0.21 -31.48 40.17
C ASP A 367 0.58 -30.06 40.47
N ARG A 368 1.74 -29.80 41.16
CA ARG A 368 2.22 -28.47 41.48
C ARG A 368 3.00 -27.77 40.34
N THR A 369 3.41 -28.53 39.33
CA THR A 369 4.17 -27.98 38.18
C THR A 369 3.38 -28.10 36.88
N LEU A 370 3.56 -29.20 36.16
CA LEU A 370 2.93 -29.45 34.86
C LEU A 370 1.41 -29.53 34.93
N GLY A 371 0.89 -30.08 36.03
CA GLY A 371 -0.54 -30.18 36.32
C GLY A 371 -1.25 -28.84 36.52
N SER A 372 -0.50 -27.74 36.66
CA SER A 372 -1.06 -26.38 36.69
C SER A 372 -1.79 -25.99 35.40
N GLY A 373 -1.55 -26.68 34.29
CA GLY A 373 -2.10 -26.35 32.96
C GLY A 373 -1.49 -25.14 32.31
N ARG A 374 -0.42 -24.55 32.88
CA ARG A 374 0.25 -23.34 32.34
C ARG A 374 1.55 -23.62 31.60
N ILE A 375 2.03 -24.88 31.57
CA ILE A 375 3.24 -25.30 30.86
C ILE A 375 2.85 -26.03 29.58
N TYR A 376 3.37 -25.56 28.43
CA TYR A 376 3.15 -26.15 27.10
C TYR A 376 4.50 -26.57 26.52
N MET A 377 4.60 -27.80 26.06
CA MET A 377 5.82 -28.34 25.47
C MET A 377 5.61 -28.67 24.00
N PHE A 378 6.56 -28.30 23.16
CA PHE A 378 6.56 -28.63 21.74
C PHE A 378 7.21 -30.00 21.54
N ASP A 379 6.43 -30.96 20.99
CA ASP A 379 6.96 -32.28 20.62
C ASP A 379 7.53 -32.22 19.18
N HIS A 380 8.84 -32.32 19.07
CA HIS A 380 9.54 -32.31 17.78
C HIS A 380 10.07 -33.71 17.42
N TRP A 381 9.81 -34.70 18.24
CA TRP A 381 10.21 -36.10 18.05
C TRP A 381 9.08 -36.99 17.51
N GLY A 382 7.85 -36.46 17.43
CA GLY A 382 6.66 -37.17 17.04
C GLY A 382 6.48 -37.41 15.57
#